data_da3506c2e84a24842630fd56a6b839b0
#
_entry.id   da3506c2e84a24842630fd56a6b839b0
#
_cell.length_a   1.000
_cell.length_b   1.000
_cell.length_c   1.000
_cell.angle_alpha   90.00
_cell.angle_beta   90.00
_cell.angle_gamma   90.00
#
_symmetry.space_group_name_H-M   'P 1'
#
loop_
_entity.id
_entity.type
_entity.pdbx_description
1 polymer ?
#
loop_
_entity_poly.entity_id
_entity_poly.type
_entity_poly.pdbx_seq_one_letter_code
_entity_poly.pdbx_strand_id
1 'polypeptide(L)'
;VSCVYLAEEGLVVKTHSPKLDKTRKGILELLLAHAPESPQLTALAEEYGANRNRFEQDASFCIQCGLCVRYCAEVAKKHAVGFIDRGIRKEIGFIPEIAAQECNNCKACFPLCPTSYLQAAFVLVESLAFPRNGK
;
A
#
# COMPACT_ATOMS: atom_id res chain seq x y z
N VAL A 1 -1.24 -3.37 -20.19
CA VAL A 1 -0.40 -3.46 -18.96
C VAL A 1 0.18 -4.85 -18.85
N SER A 2 1.45 -4.98 -18.48
CA SER A 2 2.19 -6.24 -18.47
C SER A 2 1.58 -7.34 -17.59
N CYS A 3 0.88 -6.97 -16.52
CA CYS A 3 0.28 -7.94 -15.60
C CYS A 3 -0.95 -8.70 -16.17
N VAL A 4 -1.48 -8.28 -17.30
CA VAL A 4 -2.62 -8.92 -17.97
C VAL A 4 -2.29 -9.32 -19.42
N TYR A 5 -1.04 -9.15 -19.84
CA TYR A 5 -0.62 -9.57 -21.16
C TYR A 5 -0.25 -11.06 -21.15
N LEU A 6 -0.78 -11.80 -22.09
CA LEU A 6 -0.45 -13.22 -22.24
C LEU A 6 0.98 -13.38 -22.77
N ALA A 7 1.74 -14.25 -22.14
CA ALA A 7 3.09 -14.57 -22.62
C ALA A 7 2.99 -15.42 -23.88
N GLU A 8 3.68 -14.99 -24.92
CA GLU A 8 3.73 -15.64 -26.22
C GLU A 8 5.19 -15.93 -26.62
N GLU A 9 5.41 -16.97 -27.43
CA GLU A 9 6.73 -17.28 -27.94
C GLU A 9 7.24 -16.14 -28.82
N GLY A 10 8.49 -15.72 -28.65
CA GLY A 10 9.07 -14.59 -29.38
C GLY A 10 8.71 -13.20 -28.81
N LEU A 11 8.00 -13.11 -27.69
CA LEU A 11 7.67 -11.83 -27.04
C LEU A 11 8.94 -11.08 -26.64
N VAL A 12 9.10 -9.87 -27.19
CA VAL A 12 10.21 -8.97 -26.84
C VAL A 12 9.72 -7.93 -25.85
N VAL A 13 10.29 -7.93 -24.65
CA VAL A 13 9.95 -7.00 -23.57
C VAL A 13 11.08 -6.01 -23.33
N LYS A 14 10.76 -4.72 -23.33
CA LYS A 14 11.68 -3.65 -22.92
C LYS A 14 11.33 -3.21 -21.52
N THR A 15 12.24 -3.34 -20.59
CA THR A 15 12.07 -2.91 -19.19
C THR A 15 12.55 -1.49 -18.95
N HIS A 16 13.41 -0.96 -19.81
CA HIS A 16 13.92 0.42 -19.75
C HIS A 16 13.83 1.09 -21.13
N SER A 17 13.41 2.33 -21.14
CA SER A 17 13.45 3.23 -22.28
C SER A 17 13.11 4.64 -21.80
N PRO A 18 13.48 5.72 -22.53
CA PRO A 18 13.14 7.08 -22.13
C PRO A 18 11.64 7.30 -21.88
N LYS A 19 10.79 6.62 -22.64
CA LYS A 19 9.32 6.68 -22.46
C LYS A 19 8.87 5.98 -21.19
N LEU A 20 9.42 4.80 -20.89
CA LEU A 20 9.08 4.04 -19.68
C LEU A 20 9.56 4.77 -18.43
N ASP A 21 10.77 5.31 -18.46
CA ASP A 21 11.35 6.00 -17.31
C ASP A 21 10.59 7.30 -17.02
N LYS A 22 10.17 8.03 -18.07
CA LYS A 22 9.27 9.19 -17.92
C LYS A 22 7.93 8.79 -17.31
N THR A 23 7.37 7.64 -17.68
CA THR A 23 6.11 7.13 -17.11
C THR A 23 6.28 6.75 -15.65
N ARG A 24 7.35 6.02 -15.31
CA ARG A 24 7.68 5.65 -13.91
C ARG A 24 7.85 6.87 -13.03
N LYS A 25 8.59 7.87 -13.53
CA LYS A 25 8.75 9.16 -12.86
C LYS A 25 7.39 9.78 -12.50
N GLY A 26 6.48 9.89 -13.46
CA GLY A 26 5.15 10.46 -13.21
C GLY A 26 4.32 9.65 -12.21
N ILE A 27 4.42 8.32 -12.25
CA ILE A 27 3.75 7.45 -11.27
C ILE A 27 4.33 7.65 -9.88
N LEU A 28 5.66 7.73 -9.74
CA LEU A 28 6.31 7.98 -8.46
C LEU A 28 5.94 9.33 -7.87
N GLU A 29 5.84 10.37 -8.71
CA GLU A 29 5.39 11.70 -8.29
C GLU A 29 3.96 11.67 -7.73
N LEU A 30 3.05 10.89 -8.33
CA LEU A 30 1.69 10.69 -7.82
C LEU A 30 1.69 9.89 -6.49
N LEU A 31 2.48 8.83 -6.40
CA LEU A 31 2.57 8.03 -5.17
C LEU A 31 3.16 8.84 -4.00
N LEU A 32 4.14 9.71 -4.28
CA LEU A 32 4.72 10.60 -3.28
C LEU A 32 3.74 11.67 -2.79
N ALA A 33 2.75 12.06 -3.60
CA ALA A 33 1.68 12.95 -3.14
C ALA A 33 0.84 12.31 -2.03
N HIS A 34 0.66 10.98 -2.06
CA HIS A 34 -0.08 10.24 -1.04
C HIS A 34 0.79 9.78 0.15
N ALA A 35 2.04 9.42 -0.11
CA ALA A 35 2.93 8.89 0.93
C ALA A 35 4.34 9.53 0.85
N PRO A 36 4.46 10.83 1.17
CA PRO A 36 5.69 11.59 0.99
C PRO A 36 6.84 11.12 1.89
N GLU A 37 6.53 10.49 3.01
CA GLU A 37 7.51 10.03 4.01
C GLU A 37 7.91 8.56 3.83
N SER A 38 7.46 7.88 2.77
CA SER A 38 7.84 6.49 2.51
C SER A 38 9.30 6.38 2.10
N PRO A 39 10.18 5.68 2.85
CA PRO A 39 11.58 5.52 2.49
C PRO A 39 11.74 4.81 1.15
N GLN A 40 10.89 3.81 0.86
CA GLN A 40 10.94 3.05 -0.39
C GLN A 40 10.59 3.91 -1.60
N LEU A 41 9.54 4.75 -1.49
CA LEU A 41 9.16 5.66 -2.57
C LEU A 41 10.19 6.76 -2.77
N THR A 42 10.79 7.25 -1.69
CA THR A 42 11.85 8.27 -1.77
C THR A 42 13.06 7.73 -2.50
N ALA A 43 13.52 6.54 -2.19
CA ALA A 43 14.66 5.91 -2.88
C ALA A 43 14.39 5.72 -4.38
N LEU A 44 13.19 5.22 -4.74
CA LEU A 44 12.79 5.10 -6.14
C LEU A 44 12.66 6.46 -6.84
N ALA A 45 12.17 7.48 -6.13
CA ALA A 45 12.06 8.82 -6.68
C ALA A 45 13.43 9.45 -7.01
N GLU A 46 14.42 9.20 -6.18
CA GLU A 46 15.81 9.60 -6.44
C GLU A 46 16.36 8.89 -7.68
N GLU A 47 16.15 7.57 -7.79
CA GLU A 47 16.59 6.76 -8.94
C GLU A 47 16.02 7.28 -10.27
N TYR A 48 14.74 7.60 -10.30
CA TYR A 48 14.04 8.07 -11.51
C TYR A 48 13.98 9.61 -11.65
N GLY A 49 14.60 10.36 -10.76
CA GLY A 49 14.61 11.82 -10.75
C GLY A 49 13.20 12.43 -10.62
N ALA A 50 12.34 11.81 -9.81
CA ALA A 50 10.96 12.26 -9.59
C ALA A 50 10.91 13.51 -8.70
N ASN A 51 10.01 14.44 -9.03
CA ASN A 51 9.82 15.66 -8.26
C ASN A 51 8.75 15.46 -7.19
N ARG A 52 9.16 15.43 -5.92
CA ARG A 52 8.28 15.26 -4.76
C ARG A 52 7.19 16.34 -4.62
N ASN A 53 7.43 17.51 -5.17
CA ASN A 53 6.55 18.68 -5.03
C ASN A 53 5.74 18.99 -6.30
N ARG A 54 5.63 18.02 -7.23
CA ARG A 54 4.89 18.23 -8.47
C ARG A 54 3.38 18.33 -8.26
N PHE A 55 2.87 17.53 -7.33
CA PHE A 55 1.45 17.48 -6.99
C PHE A 55 1.24 17.92 -5.55
N GLU A 56 0.08 18.48 -5.27
CA GLU A 56 -0.35 18.78 -3.91
C GLU A 56 -0.35 17.49 -3.07
N GLN A 57 0.18 17.57 -1.85
CA GLN A 57 0.28 16.43 -0.98
C GLN A 57 -1.04 16.19 -0.26
N ASP A 58 -1.64 15.04 -0.51
CA ASP A 58 -2.75 14.49 0.25
C ASP A 58 -2.23 13.29 1.05
N ALA A 59 -1.81 13.54 2.27
CA ALA A 59 -1.12 12.58 3.12
C ALA A 59 -2.07 11.51 3.66
N SER A 60 -2.69 10.74 2.77
CA SER A 60 -3.46 9.54 3.14
C SER A 60 -2.56 8.39 3.63
N PHE A 61 -1.25 8.49 3.40
CA PHE A 61 -0.21 7.51 3.72
C PHE A 61 -0.41 6.12 3.10
N CYS A 62 -1.56 5.83 2.49
CA CYS A 62 -1.85 4.57 1.83
C CYS A 62 -1.83 4.73 0.31
N ILE A 63 -0.94 4.02 -0.37
CA ILE A 63 -0.87 4.00 -1.85
C ILE A 63 -1.80 2.96 -2.49
N GLN A 64 -2.69 2.35 -1.71
CA GLN A 64 -3.71 1.39 -2.14
C GLN A 64 -3.16 0.19 -2.95
N CYS A 65 -1.93 -0.23 -2.70
CA CYS A 65 -1.29 -1.35 -3.41
C CYS A 65 -1.97 -2.71 -3.15
N GLY A 66 -2.76 -2.85 -2.09
CA GLY A 66 -3.52 -4.04 -1.75
C GLY A 66 -2.71 -5.23 -1.25
N LEU A 67 -1.39 -5.10 -1.04
CA LEU A 67 -0.53 -6.19 -0.56
C LEU A 67 -1.03 -6.78 0.77
N CYS A 68 -1.44 -5.93 1.70
CA CYS A 68 -1.97 -6.34 3.00
C CYS A 68 -3.26 -7.14 2.87
N VAL A 69 -4.18 -6.72 2.00
CA VAL A 69 -5.47 -7.40 1.78
C VAL A 69 -5.22 -8.78 1.19
N ARG A 70 -4.42 -8.85 0.12
CA ARG A 70 -4.10 -10.11 -0.55
C ARG A 70 -3.35 -11.07 0.37
N TYR A 71 -2.35 -10.61 1.07
CA TYR A 71 -1.61 -11.44 2.02
C TYR A 71 -2.53 -11.97 3.13
N CYS A 72 -3.35 -11.11 3.72
CA CYS A 72 -4.28 -11.50 4.78
C CYS A 72 -5.30 -12.54 4.31
N ALA A 73 -5.80 -12.40 3.07
CA ALA A 73 -6.78 -13.32 2.51
C ALA A 73 -6.15 -14.60 1.96
N GLU A 74 -5.08 -14.48 1.16
CA GLU A 74 -4.57 -15.60 0.37
C GLU A 74 -3.50 -16.42 1.09
N VAL A 75 -2.67 -15.76 1.92
CA VAL A 75 -1.55 -16.41 2.63
C VAL A 75 -1.92 -16.72 4.08
N ALA A 76 -2.29 -15.68 4.84
CA ALA A 76 -2.64 -15.85 6.26
C ALA A 76 -4.02 -16.45 6.48
N LYS A 77 -4.92 -16.44 5.48
CA LYS A 77 -6.29 -16.97 5.51
C LYS A 77 -7.17 -16.39 6.64
N LYS A 78 -6.89 -15.13 7.05
CA LYS A 78 -7.54 -14.50 8.21
C LYS A 78 -8.62 -13.49 7.83
N HIS A 79 -8.53 -12.90 6.63
CA HIS A 79 -9.51 -11.93 6.12
C HIS A 79 -9.80 -10.75 7.06
N ALA A 80 -8.82 -10.37 7.91
CA ALA A 80 -8.98 -9.30 8.89
C ALA A 80 -8.77 -7.88 8.31
N VAL A 81 -8.24 -7.79 7.10
CA VAL A 81 -7.98 -6.54 6.38
C VAL A 81 -8.65 -6.58 5.02
N GLY A 82 -9.34 -5.51 4.67
CA GLY A 82 -10.08 -5.41 3.42
C GLY A 82 -10.05 -4.03 2.80
N PHE A 83 -10.55 -3.92 1.56
CA PHE A 83 -10.90 -2.63 0.99
C PHE A 83 -12.28 -2.23 1.48
N ILE A 84 -12.40 -0.98 1.91
CA ILE A 84 -13.67 -0.33 2.24
C ILE A 84 -13.93 0.80 1.27
N ASP A 85 -15.19 1.12 1.06
CA ASP A 85 -15.67 2.10 0.09
C ASP A 85 -15.27 1.82 -1.38
N ARG A 86 -15.56 2.79 -2.28
CA ARG A 86 -15.35 2.67 -3.73
C ARG A 86 -14.86 3.97 -4.34
N GLY A 87 -14.24 3.87 -5.52
CA GLY A 87 -13.75 5.01 -6.27
C GLY A 87 -12.69 5.78 -5.50
N ILE A 88 -12.79 7.08 -5.46
CA ILE A 88 -11.83 7.97 -4.78
C ILE A 88 -11.85 7.85 -3.25
N ARG A 89 -12.91 7.27 -2.67
CA ARG A 89 -13.02 7.04 -1.24
C ARG A 89 -12.58 5.64 -0.81
N LYS A 90 -12.12 4.82 -1.78
CA LYS A 90 -11.62 3.48 -1.48
C LYS A 90 -10.41 3.56 -0.56
N GLU A 91 -10.44 2.86 0.54
CA GLU A 91 -9.35 2.80 1.51
C GLU A 91 -9.16 1.38 2.05
N ILE A 92 -8.08 1.19 2.80
CA ILE A 92 -7.80 -0.07 3.50
C ILE A 92 -8.30 0.06 4.93
N GLY A 93 -9.10 -0.89 5.35
CA GLY A 93 -9.58 -0.97 6.72
C GLY A 93 -9.39 -2.34 7.35
N PHE A 94 -9.40 -2.35 8.67
CA PHE A 94 -9.49 -3.58 9.46
C PHE A 94 -10.96 -3.91 9.70
N ILE A 95 -11.30 -5.20 9.70
CA ILE A 95 -12.59 -5.72 10.14
C ILE A 95 -12.46 -5.90 11.66
N PRO A 96 -13.12 -5.05 12.50
CA PRO A 96 -12.79 -4.93 13.91
C PRO A 96 -12.89 -6.26 14.66
N GLU A 97 -13.95 -7.05 14.42
CA GLU A 97 -14.22 -8.30 15.13
C GLU A 97 -13.15 -9.36 14.83
N ILE A 98 -12.68 -9.42 13.59
CA ILE A 98 -11.64 -10.38 13.16
C ILE A 98 -10.26 -9.85 13.58
N ALA A 99 -10.02 -8.56 13.40
CA ALA A 99 -8.75 -7.95 13.75
C ALA A 99 -8.44 -8.06 15.24
N ALA A 100 -9.47 -7.94 16.08
CA ALA A 100 -9.40 -8.11 17.52
C ALA A 100 -8.82 -9.46 17.92
N GLN A 101 -9.24 -10.51 17.26
CA GLN A 101 -8.86 -11.89 17.57
C GLN A 101 -7.53 -12.28 16.92
N GLU A 102 -7.31 -11.85 15.67
CA GLU A 102 -6.28 -12.38 14.81
C GLU A 102 -5.04 -11.47 14.69
N CYS A 103 -5.21 -10.15 14.66
CA CYS A 103 -4.12 -9.25 14.29
C CYS A 103 -3.08 -9.06 15.39
N ASN A 104 -3.47 -9.09 16.68
CA ASN A 104 -2.56 -8.90 17.82
C ASN A 104 -1.36 -9.86 17.78
N ASN A 105 -1.59 -11.09 17.40
CA ASN A 105 -0.58 -12.15 17.37
C ASN A 105 0.02 -12.38 15.97
N CYS A 106 -0.58 -11.81 14.90
CA CYS A 106 -0.15 -12.08 13.54
C CYS A 106 0.79 -11.00 13.00
N LYS A 107 0.31 -9.78 12.78
CA LYS A 107 1.05 -8.62 12.23
C LYS A 107 1.88 -8.89 10.96
N ALA A 108 1.69 -10.04 10.30
CA ALA A 108 2.53 -10.50 9.20
C ALA A 108 2.44 -9.62 7.93
N CYS A 109 1.34 -8.87 7.76
CA CYS A 109 1.18 -7.92 6.67
C CYS A 109 1.90 -6.57 6.91
N PHE A 110 2.35 -6.27 8.14
CA PHE A 110 2.97 -5.00 8.47
C PHE A 110 4.28 -4.75 7.71
N PRO A 111 5.25 -5.68 7.70
CA PRO A 111 6.49 -5.48 6.98
C PRO A 111 6.32 -5.43 5.46
N LEU A 112 5.15 -5.84 4.94
CA LEU A 112 4.83 -5.77 3.52
C LEU A 112 4.33 -4.38 3.09
N CYS A 113 3.96 -3.52 4.05
CA CYS A 113 3.43 -2.20 3.75
C CYS A 113 4.56 -1.22 3.41
N PRO A 114 4.65 -0.74 2.15
CA PRO A 114 5.74 0.13 1.72
C PRO A 114 5.68 1.53 2.32
N THR A 115 4.57 1.89 2.96
CA THR A 115 4.35 3.22 3.55
C THR A 115 4.17 3.20 5.06
N SER A 116 4.26 2.03 5.69
CA SER A 116 3.99 1.81 7.12
C SER A 116 2.58 2.21 7.59
N TYR A 117 1.66 2.46 6.65
CA TYR A 117 0.27 2.83 6.95
C TYR A 117 -0.42 1.84 7.91
N LEU A 118 -0.21 0.53 7.69
CA LEU A 118 -0.90 -0.49 8.49
C LEU A 118 -0.52 -0.46 9.97
N GLN A 119 0.72 -0.15 10.29
CA GLN A 119 1.18 -0.04 11.67
C GLN A 119 0.43 1.09 12.38
N ALA A 120 0.35 2.25 11.73
CA ALA A 120 -0.36 3.41 12.27
C ALA A 120 -1.87 3.15 12.38
N ALA A 121 -2.48 2.61 11.35
CA ALA A 121 -3.91 2.28 11.32
C ALA A 121 -4.28 1.24 12.39
N PHE A 122 -3.41 0.26 12.64
CA PHE A 122 -3.65 -0.77 13.65
C PHE A 122 -3.64 -0.19 15.07
N VAL A 123 -2.75 0.75 15.38
CA VAL A 123 -2.73 1.43 16.69
C VAL A 123 -4.05 2.13 16.96
N LEU A 124 -4.65 2.75 15.95
CA LEU A 124 -5.98 3.37 16.08
C LEU A 124 -7.07 2.32 16.34
N VAL A 125 -7.07 1.22 15.58
CA VAL A 125 -8.04 0.13 15.76
C VAL A 125 -7.87 -0.49 17.14
N GLU A 126 -6.66 -0.74 17.59
CA GLU A 126 -6.37 -1.28 18.91
C GLU A 126 -6.90 -0.36 20.02
N SER A 127 -6.74 0.95 19.88
CA SER A 127 -7.22 1.91 20.88
C SER A 127 -8.74 2.03 20.93
N LEU A 128 -9.42 1.82 19.79
CA LEU A 128 -10.87 1.96 19.67
C LEU A 128 -11.61 0.64 19.95
N ALA A 129 -11.08 -0.47 19.45
CA ALA A 129 -11.70 -1.79 19.55
C ALA A 129 -11.38 -2.53 20.86
N PHE A 130 -10.32 -2.12 21.54
CA PHE A 130 -9.89 -2.70 22.82
C PHE A 130 -9.79 -1.59 23.86
N PRO A 131 -10.92 -1.10 24.41
CA PRO A 131 -10.85 -0.19 25.54
C PRO A 131 -10.03 -0.89 26.63
N ARG A 132 -8.88 -0.32 26.97
CA ARG A 132 -8.10 -0.78 28.11
C ARG A 132 -9.02 -0.68 29.31
N ASN A 133 -9.55 -1.81 29.76
CA ASN A 133 -10.28 -1.84 31.02
C ASN A 133 -9.38 -1.22 32.07
N GLY A 134 -9.77 -0.03 32.51
CA GLY A 134 -9.01 0.72 33.49
C GLY A 134 -8.82 -0.12 34.75
N LYS A 135 -7.58 -0.16 35.21
CA LYS A 135 -7.30 -0.39 36.63
C LYS A 135 -7.57 0.89 37.37
#